data_a53065ee441196d50ac0b995b873c8ba
#
_entry.id   a53065ee441196d50ac0b995b873c8ba
#
_cell.length_a   1.000
_cell.length_b   1.000
_cell.length_c   1.000
_cell.angle_alpha   90.00
_cell.angle_beta   90.00
_cell.angle_gamma   90.00
#
_symmetry.space_group_name_H-M   'P 1'
#
loop_
_entity.id
_entity.type
_entity.pdbx_description
1 polymer ?
#
loop_
_entity_poly.entity_id
_entity_poly.type
_entity_poly.pdbx_seq_one_letter_code
_entity_poly.pdbx_strand_id
1 'polypeptide(L)'
;NVGSVMRAAGCYGANSVFYTGTRYDHARQFHTDTKEKHLELPLIGVEDLKDIIPVGCVPIAVDLIEGAKPLPDYKHPPRAFYIFGPEDGTLKKEITDFCRETIYVPTNGCMNLAAAVNVILYDRMAKGDNFSNHLKVT
;
A
#
# COMPACT_ATOMS: atom_id res chain seq x y z
N ASN A 1 -1.52 -11.75 -2.14
CA ASN A 1 -2.51 -11.91 -3.17
C ASN A 1 -2.83 -10.57 -3.85
N VAL A 2 -2.55 -10.51 -5.14
CA VAL A 2 -2.71 -9.27 -5.91
C VAL A 2 -4.17 -8.83 -5.95
N GLY A 3 -5.10 -9.74 -6.14
CA GLY A 3 -6.52 -9.40 -6.19
C GLY A 3 -7.01 -8.72 -4.91
N SER A 4 -6.60 -9.23 -3.76
CA SER A 4 -6.99 -8.65 -2.48
C SER A 4 -6.36 -7.28 -2.25
N VAL A 5 -5.10 -7.10 -2.69
CA VAL A 5 -4.43 -5.80 -2.61
C VAL A 5 -5.15 -4.80 -3.50
N MET A 6 -5.49 -5.18 -4.73
CA MET A 6 -6.21 -4.31 -5.65
C MET A 6 -7.59 -3.93 -5.13
N ARG A 7 -8.27 -4.86 -4.50
CA ARG A 7 -9.57 -4.58 -3.89
C ARG A 7 -9.43 -3.55 -2.77
N ALA A 8 -8.45 -3.74 -1.89
CA ALA A 8 -8.20 -2.78 -0.81
C ALA A 8 -7.86 -1.40 -1.35
N ALA A 9 -6.96 -1.35 -2.33
CA ALA A 9 -6.55 -0.09 -2.93
C ALA A 9 -7.75 0.63 -3.57
N GLY A 10 -8.60 -0.10 -4.27
CA GLY A 10 -9.80 0.47 -4.88
C GLY A 10 -10.80 0.98 -3.85
N CYS A 11 -10.99 0.24 -2.75
CA CYS A 11 -11.92 0.64 -1.69
C CYS A 11 -11.53 1.96 -1.04
N TYR A 12 -10.24 2.24 -0.93
CA TYR A 12 -9.75 3.45 -0.26
C TYR A 12 -9.28 4.52 -1.22
N GLY A 13 -9.58 4.37 -2.50
CA GLY A 13 -9.33 5.43 -3.46
C GLY A 13 -7.87 5.66 -3.84
N ALA A 14 -7.04 4.62 -3.81
CA ALA A 14 -5.68 4.75 -4.29
C ALA A 14 -5.68 5.09 -5.78
N ASN A 15 -4.70 5.86 -6.22
CA ASN A 15 -4.61 6.26 -7.63
C ASN A 15 -4.03 5.18 -8.52
N SER A 16 -3.14 4.37 -7.98
CA SER A 16 -2.49 3.31 -8.74
C SER A 16 -1.78 2.35 -7.80
N VAL A 17 -1.44 1.18 -8.31
CA VAL A 17 -0.67 0.18 -7.60
C VAL A 17 0.52 -0.22 -8.47
N PHE A 18 1.71 -0.20 -7.89
CA PHE A 18 2.93 -0.58 -8.57
C PHE A 18 3.48 -1.85 -7.95
N TYR A 19 4.15 -2.65 -8.75
CA TYR A 19 4.77 -3.87 -8.24
C TYR A 19 6.11 -4.11 -8.92
N THR A 20 6.98 -4.85 -8.25
CA THR A 20 8.23 -5.33 -8.83
C THR A 20 8.26 -6.85 -8.78
N GLY A 21 9.06 -7.46 -9.63
CA GLY A 21 9.23 -8.89 -9.67
C GLY A 21 8.28 -9.58 -10.62
N THR A 22 8.71 -10.72 -11.14
CA THR A 22 7.97 -11.47 -12.16
C THR A 22 6.80 -12.25 -11.59
N ARG A 23 6.82 -12.52 -10.31
CA ARG A 23 5.79 -13.28 -9.61
C ARG A 23 4.40 -12.65 -9.76
N TYR A 24 4.33 -11.32 -9.80
CA TYR A 24 3.06 -10.63 -9.93
C TYR A 24 2.59 -10.47 -11.37
N ASP A 25 3.48 -10.64 -12.34
CA ASP A 25 3.07 -10.63 -13.74
C ASP A 25 2.10 -11.76 -14.04
N HIS A 26 2.32 -12.92 -13.44
CA HIS A 26 1.42 -14.05 -13.57
C HIS A 26 0.05 -13.76 -12.95
N ALA A 27 0.04 -13.24 -11.73
CA ALA A 27 -1.20 -12.93 -11.03
C ALA A 27 -1.99 -11.84 -11.74
N ARG A 28 -1.30 -10.92 -12.40
CA ARG A 28 -1.94 -9.84 -13.14
C ARG A 28 -2.83 -10.33 -14.25
N GLN A 29 -2.46 -11.44 -14.88
CA GLN A 29 -3.25 -12.00 -15.98
C GLN A 29 -4.63 -12.45 -15.51
N PHE A 30 -4.75 -12.84 -14.25
CA PHE A 30 -6.01 -13.30 -13.69
C PHE A 30 -6.80 -12.19 -13.03
N HIS A 31 -6.18 -11.05 -12.84
CA HIS A 31 -6.84 -9.91 -12.22
C HIS A 31 -7.98 -9.37 -13.08
N THR A 32 -7.87 -9.48 -14.38
CA THR A 32 -8.88 -8.98 -15.30
C THR A 32 -10.23 -9.68 -15.16
N ASP A 33 -10.26 -10.84 -14.50
CA ASP A 33 -11.51 -11.56 -14.26
C ASP A 33 -12.29 -11.04 -13.07
N THR A 34 -11.74 -10.09 -12.32
CA THR A 34 -12.42 -9.51 -11.17
C THR A 34 -13.42 -8.44 -11.60
N LYS A 35 -14.24 -8.01 -10.68
CA LYS A 35 -15.29 -7.05 -10.99
C LYS A 35 -14.74 -5.72 -11.45
N GLU A 36 -15.54 -5.03 -12.23
CA GLU A 36 -15.18 -3.86 -13.03
C GLU A 36 -14.51 -2.74 -12.28
N LYS A 37 -14.83 -2.53 -11.04
CA LYS A 37 -14.26 -1.41 -10.28
C LYS A 37 -12.76 -1.53 -10.07
N HIS A 38 -12.28 -2.77 -10.03
CA HIS A 38 -10.84 -3.01 -9.87
C HIS A 38 -10.09 -2.80 -11.15
N LEU A 39 -10.78 -2.93 -12.28
CA LEU A 39 -10.17 -2.77 -13.60
C LEU A 39 -9.84 -1.32 -13.92
N GLU A 40 -10.48 -0.38 -13.23
CA GLU A 40 -10.22 1.04 -13.43
C GLU A 40 -8.96 1.51 -12.71
N LEU A 41 -8.47 0.74 -11.75
CA LEU A 41 -7.28 1.08 -11.00
C LEU A 41 -6.04 0.52 -11.68
N PRO A 42 -5.10 1.38 -12.12
CA PRO A 42 -3.91 0.89 -12.80
C PRO A 42 -3.05 0.01 -11.90
N LEU A 43 -2.62 -1.12 -12.45
CA LEU A 43 -1.65 -2.03 -11.84
C LEU A 43 -0.44 -2.09 -12.75
N ILE A 44 0.67 -1.52 -12.32
CA ILE A 44 1.82 -1.24 -13.19
C ILE A 44 3.07 -1.93 -12.66
N GLY A 45 3.68 -2.76 -13.50
CA GLY A 45 4.96 -3.39 -13.18
C GLY A 45 6.12 -2.47 -13.49
N VAL A 46 7.10 -2.41 -12.58
CA VAL A 46 8.28 -1.59 -12.76
C VAL A 46 9.52 -2.35 -12.28
N GLU A 47 10.68 -1.93 -12.74
CA GLU A 47 11.94 -2.56 -12.32
C GLU A 47 12.41 -2.02 -10.98
N ASP A 48 12.32 -0.72 -10.78
CA ASP A 48 12.78 -0.08 -9.54
C ASP A 48 11.75 0.95 -9.09
N LEU A 49 11.17 0.73 -7.94
CA LEU A 49 10.16 1.64 -7.37
C LEU A 49 10.72 3.04 -7.14
N LYS A 50 12.00 3.17 -6.88
CA LYS A 50 12.60 4.47 -6.60
C LYS A 50 12.51 5.42 -7.79
N ASP A 51 12.46 4.87 -9.00
CA ASP A 51 12.46 5.68 -10.22
C ASP A 51 11.09 6.23 -10.59
N ILE A 52 10.02 5.75 -9.93
CA ILE A 52 8.65 6.07 -10.37
C ILE A 52 7.83 6.78 -9.29
N ILE A 53 8.45 7.22 -8.22
CA ILE A 53 7.71 7.94 -7.18
C ILE A 53 7.19 9.25 -7.77
N PRO A 54 5.87 9.46 -7.78
CA PRO A 54 5.33 10.70 -8.35
C PRO A 54 5.82 11.93 -7.60
N VAL A 55 5.98 13.02 -8.33
CA VAL A 55 6.42 14.29 -7.75
C VAL A 55 5.42 14.71 -6.67
N GLY A 56 5.95 15.07 -5.50
CA GLY A 56 5.13 15.49 -4.37
C GLY A 56 4.65 14.36 -3.49
N CYS A 57 4.86 13.11 -3.87
CA CYS A 57 4.54 11.98 -3.01
C CYS A 57 5.69 11.68 -2.07
N VAL A 58 5.35 11.33 -0.84
CA VAL A 58 6.32 10.95 0.18
C VAL A 58 6.40 9.42 0.22
N PRO A 59 7.57 8.82 -0.06
CA PRO A 59 7.71 7.37 0.05
C PRO A 59 7.78 6.94 1.51
N ILE A 60 6.95 5.99 1.87
CA ILE A 60 6.82 5.47 3.23
C ILE A 60 6.94 3.96 3.17
N ALA A 61 7.92 3.41 3.88
CA ALA A 61 8.07 1.96 3.97
C ALA A 61 7.15 1.42 5.08
N VAL A 62 6.56 0.27 4.82
CA VAL A 62 5.74 -0.45 5.80
C VAL A 62 6.47 -1.74 6.14
N ASP A 63 7.11 -1.77 7.30
CA ASP A 63 7.89 -2.93 7.73
C ASP A 63 8.22 -2.80 9.21
N LEU A 64 8.40 -3.92 9.87
CA LEU A 64 8.78 -3.95 11.28
C LEU A 64 10.31 -3.99 11.37
N ILE A 65 10.91 -2.82 11.45
CA ILE A 65 12.36 -2.68 11.57
C ILE A 65 12.67 -1.68 12.68
N GLU A 66 13.93 -1.67 13.10
CA GLU A 66 14.38 -0.73 14.12
C GLU A 66 14.18 0.71 13.62
N GLY A 67 13.63 1.55 14.48
CA GLY A 67 13.36 2.95 14.15
C GLY A 67 12.02 3.18 13.48
N ALA A 68 11.26 2.14 13.18
CA ALA A 68 9.94 2.30 12.58
C ALA A 68 8.97 2.90 13.59
N LYS A 69 8.05 3.72 13.10
CA LYS A 69 7.03 4.36 13.92
C LYS A 69 5.77 3.49 13.96
N PRO A 70 5.14 3.34 15.13
CA PRO A 70 3.89 2.59 15.19
C PRO A 70 2.77 3.35 14.50
N LEU A 71 1.96 2.63 13.76
CA LEU A 71 0.87 3.23 12.99
C LEU A 71 -0.09 4.08 13.83
N PRO A 72 -0.49 3.67 15.05
CA PRO A 72 -1.45 4.49 15.80
C PRO A 72 -0.99 5.93 16.05
N ASP A 73 0.30 6.14 16.16
CA ASP A 73 0.87 7.47 16.41
C ASP A 73 1.32 8.18 15.14
N TYR A 74 1.12 7.56 13.99
CA TYR A 74 1.64 8.10 12.74
C TYR A 74 0.68 9.10 12.12
N LYS A 75 1.23 10.20 11.62
CA LYS A 75 0.47 11.21 10.88
C LYS A 75 0.80 11.07 9.40
N HIS A 76 -0.19 10.69 8.61
CA HIS A 76 0.01 10.48 7.18
C HIS A 76 0.22 11.78 6.42
N PRO A 77 1.18 11.83 5.49
CA PRO A 77 1.33 13.01 4.64
C PRO A 77 0.16 13.09 3.65
N PRO A 78 -0.12 14.30 3.12
CA PRO A 78 -1.22 14.46 2.17
C PRO A 78 -1.10 13.59 0.93
N ARG A 79 0.11 13.38 0.43
CA ARG A 79 0.37 12.54 -0.72
C ARG A 79 1.43 11.51 -0.34
N ALA A 80 1.02 10.27 -0.26
CA ALA A 80 1.87 9.19 0.21
C ALA A 80 2.04 8.12 -0.85
N PHE A 81 3.20 7.50 -0.86
CA PHE A 81 3.49 6.33 -1.67
C PHE A 81 3.95 5.24 -0.71
N TYR A 82 3.05 4.34 -0.36
CA TYR A 82 3.35 3.28 0.60
C TYR A 82 4.01 2.10 -0.08
N ILE A 83 5.11 1.62 0.47
CA ILE A 83 5.87 0.51 -0.08
C ILE A 83 5.85 -0.64 0.91
N PHE A 84 5.29 -1.75 0.47
CA PHE A 84 5.15 -2.96 1.29
C PHE A 84 6.19 -3.99 0.85
N GLY A 85 6.71 -4.74 1.82
CA GLY A 85 7.64 -5.80 1.54
C GLY A 85 6.97 -7.06 1.00
N PRO A 86 7.75 -8.02 0.55
CA PRO A 86 7.21 -9.30 0.13
C PRO A 86 6.61 -10.05 1.32
N GLU A 87 5.67 -10.95 1.06
CA GLU A 87 5.01 -11.70 2.11
C GLU A 87 5.97 -12.61 2.87
N ASP A 88 7.03 -13.04 2.23
CA ASP A 88 7.99 -13.99 2.79
C ASP A 88 9.34 -13.37 3.13
N GLY A 89 9.38 -12.07 3.38
CA GLY A 89 10.62 -11.39 3.73
C GLY A 89 10.40 -9.96 4.15
N THR A 90 11.48 -9.19 4.16
CA THR A 90 11.46 -7.79 4.51
C THR A 90 11.87 -6.94 3.32
N LEU A 91 11.61 -5.65 3.41
CA LEU A 91 12.07 -4.71 2.40
C LEU A 91 13.60 -4.63 2.42
N LYS A 92 14.18 -4.48 1.23
CA LYS A 92 15.62 -4.31 1.13
C LYS A 92 16.03 -3.00 1.79
N LYS A 93 17.24 -3.00 2.36
CA LYS A 93 17.76 -1.82 3.03
C LYS A 93 17.80 -0.59 2.12
N GLU A 94 18.10 -0.77 0.84
CA GLU A 94 18.12 0.35 -0.10
C GLU A 94 16.76 1.02 -0.24
N ILE A 95 15.68 0.27 -0.08
CA ILE A 95 14.32 0.82 -0.13
C ILE A 95 14.02 1.57 1.17
N THR A 96 14.30 0.96 2.32
CA THR A 96 14.02 1.62 3.59
C THR A 96 14.87 2.86 3.81
N ASP A 97 16.12 2.85 3.31
CA ASP A 97 16.98 4.03 3.37
C ASP A 97 16.49 5.15 2.44
N PHE A 98 15.87 4.78 1.32
CA PHE A 98 15.32 5.73 0.38
C PHE A 98 14.03 6.38 0.92
N CYS A 99 13.24 5.63 1.66
CA CYS A 99 11.97 6.13 2.18
C CYS A 99 12.19 7.18 3.24
N ARG A 100 11.32 8.16 3.26
CA ARG A 100 11.37 9.23 4.25
C ARG A 100 11.15 8.69 5.65
N GLU A 101 10.23 7.73 5.78
CA GLU A 101 9.88 7.14 7.06
C GLU A 101 9.53 5.68 6.88
N THR A 102 9.64 4.93 7.97
CA THR A 102 9.13 3.55 8.02
C THR A 102 8.12 3.46 9.14
N ILE A 103 7.00 2.80 8.86
CA ILE A 103 5.93 2.60 9.82
C ILE A 103 5.64 1.11 9.95
N TYR A 104 5.07 0.71 11.07
CA TYR A 104 4.68 -0.67 11.28
C TYR A 104 3.33 -0.76 11.99
N VAL A 105 2.66 -1.87 11.79
CA VAL A 105 1.40 -2.17 12.49
C VAL A 105 1.75 -3.00 13.72
N PRO A 106 1.46 -2.49 14.93
CA PRO A 106 1.81 -3.23 16.14
C PRO A 106 0.85 -4.40 16.34
N THR A 107 1.30 -5.59 15.98
CA THR A 107 0.55 -6.84 16.15
C THR A 107 1.40 -7.87 16.85
N ASN A 108 0.76 -8.94 17.32
CA ASN A 108 1.48 -10.04 17.97
C ASN A 108 1.97 -11.09 16.99
N GLY A 109 1.69 -10.94 15.74
CA GLY A 109 2.11 -11.89 14.71
C GLY A 109 2.26 -11.20 13.37
N CYS A 110 2.53 -12.00 12.34
CA CYS A 110 2.69 -11.47 11.00
C CYS A 110 1.33 -11.23 10.35
N MET A 111 1.20 -10.12 9.66
CA MET A 111 0.02 -9.83 8.83
C MET A 111 0.33 -10.20 7.39
N ASN A 112 -0.65 -10.75 6.69
CA ASN A 112 -0.47 -10.91 5.26
C ASN A 112 -0.52 -9.53 4.56
N LEU A 113 -0.04 -9.49 3.35
CA LEU A 113 0.12 -8.23 2.62
C LEU A 113 -1.20 -7.49 2.44
N ALA A 114 -2.24 -8.16 2.00
CA ALA A 114 -3.53 -7.50 1.76
C ALA A 114 -4.13 -6.95 3.06
N ALA A 115 -3.97 -7.67 4.16
CA ALA A 115 -4.44 -7.18 5.46
C ALA A 115 -3.67 -5.93 5.87
N ALA A 116 -2.36 -5.91 5.67
CA ALA A 116 -1.54 -4.73 5.97
C ALA A 116 -1.98 -3.53 5.14
N VAL A 117 -2.23 -3.74 3.84
CA VAL A 117 -2.71 -2.67 2.97
C VAL A 117 -4.04 -2.11 3.48
N ASN A 118 -4.98 -2.99 3.82
CA ASN A 118 -6.27 -2.55 4.37
C ASN A 118 -6.10 -1.72 5.64
N VAL A 119 -5.28 -2.18 6.56
CA VAL A 119 -5.09 -1.49 7.84
C VAL A 119 -4.45 -0.12 7.63
N ILE A 120 -3.42 -0.04 6.82
CA ILE A 120 -2.73 1.23 6.55
C ILE A 120 -3.69 2.24 5.90
N LEU A 121 -4.41 1.80 4.88
CA LEU A 121 -5.31 2.70 4.16
C LEU A 121 -6.53 3.09 5.00
N TYR A 122 -7.04 2.17 5.81
CA TYR A 122 -8.10 2.51 6.74
C TYR A 122 -7.63 3.55 7.77
N ASP A 123 -6.44 3.34 8.34
CA ASP A 123 -5.89 4.28 9.32
C ASP A 123 -5.72 5.68 8.70
N ARG A 124 -5.25 5.72 7.46
CA ARG A 124 -5.14 6.99 6.73
C ARG A 124 -6.50 7.67 6.59
N MET A 125 -7.50 6.93 6.16
CA MET A 125 -8.86 7.46 6.01
C MET A 125 -9.42 7.94 7.34
N ALA A 126 -9.27 7.14 8.39
CA ALA A 126 -9.83 7.44 9.71
C ALA A 126 -9.22 8.70 10.34
N LYS A 127 -7.96 8.97 10.05
CA LYS A 127 -7.26 10.15 10.56
C LYS A 127 -7.47 11.39 9.70
N GLY A 128 -8.07 11.21 8.52
CA GLY A 128 -8.37 12.34 7.64
C GLY A 128 -9.72 12.95 7.95
N ASP A 129 -10.07 14.01 7.22
CA ASP A 129 -11.26 14.80 7.50
C ASP A 129 -12.38 14.67 6.47
N ASN A 130 -12.16 13.89 5.41
CA ASN A 130 -13.08 13.91 4.27
C ASN A 130 -13.95 12.67 4.14
N PHE A 131 -14.03 11.85 5.16
CA PHE A 131 -14.90 10.67 5.13
C PHE A 131 -16.37 11.01 5.45
N SER A 132 -16.64 12.19 5.97
CA SER A 132 -18.01 12.60 6.32
C SER A 132 -18.92 12.75 5.11
N ASN A 133 -18.35 12.91 3.92
CA ASN A 133 -19.11 13.05 2.67
C ASN A 133 -19.29 11.72 1.94
N HIS A 134 -18.92 10.64 2.57
CA HIS A 134 -19.00 9.34 1.95
C HIS A 134 -20.45 8.90 1.80
N LEU A 135 -20.70 8.01 0.84
CA LEU A 135 -22.04 7.48 0.59
C LEU A 135 -22.62 6.86 1.84
N LYS A 136 -23.88 7.20 2.11
CA LYS A 136 -24.60 6.57 3.19
C LYS A 136 -25.19 5.25 2.69
N VAL A 137 -25.07 4.24 3.51
CA VAL A 137 -25.69 2.96 3.23
C VAL A 137 -27.13 3.02 3.75
N THR A 138 -28.05 2.74 2.86
CA THR A 138 -29.46 2.75 3.22
C THR A 138 -30.03 1.35 3.21
#